data_d047a2281fb17a29a2d6873e0ef159a6
#
_entry.id   d047a2281fb17a29a2d6873e0ef159a6
#
_cell.length_a   1.000
_cell.length_b   1.000
_cell.length_c   1.000
_cell.angle_alpha   90.00
_cell.angle_beta   90.00
_cell.angle_gamma   90.00
#
_symmetry.space_group_name_H-M   'P 1'
#
loop_
_entity.id
_entity.type
_entity.pdbx_description
1 polymer ?
#
loop_
_entity_poly.entity_id
_entity_poly.type
_entity_poly.pdbx_seq_one_letter_code
_entity_poly.pdbx_strand_id
1 'polypeptide(L)'
;MSHRCEIHLDNPRWAYRAGETVNGHVYLTLSERALIKAICLEANGYASTAWQQPQKQKNQKKNQQPVVVQNLDFDYRVDYFAKIDYFVGSEAAQPQIMEAGTYNYGFHVKLPKNCPGNFEGAHGHIRYTLQVLIHSSADRPLEVLHVRQLQIFPQNSLSQETRSCEIQIYEQTPRLKFWMKPLHLQLQIPRQGYSPGAGISVHLKLRNPEKLPLREAVYSLVQISTYVAHLKNKPKRMETKVERQTVLSSRHELHNLPRGELQNFQHLHMLQVPQTAATLSVAGCACLQLNYEVEVLVTTQQEKRFIAARMPVIIGNVTPPCPGKLLMQGPIEGTAPEPTPPVETASTLGPNFSVSTTSLASNFREAEFMVATNLNKTNKHYLSGEQLDFRPRYVYYEMDQTQSEEVKSH
;
A
#
# COMPACT_ATOMS: atom_id res chain seq x y z
N MET A 1 -20.57 35.47 -1.26
CA MET A 1 -20.31 35.36 -2.71
C MET A 1 -20.33 33.93 -3.05
N SER A 2 -21.16 33.45 -3.97
CA SER A 2 -21.17 32.04 -4.40
C SER A 2 -20.29 31.91 -5.65
N HIS A 3 -19.08 31.45 -5.47
CA HIS A 3 -18.20 31.08 -6.58
C HIS A 3 -18.39 29.59 -6.87
N ARG A 4 -18.56 29.21 -8.13
CA ARG A 4 -18.53 27.80 -8.55
C ARG A 4 -17.19 27.54 -9.18
N CYS A 5 -16.48 26.52 -8.67
CA CYS A 5 -15.18 26.12 -9.20
C CYS A 5 -15.14 24.60 -9.39
N GLU A 6 -14.58 24.18 -10.52
CA GLU A 6 -14.41 22.75 -10.84
C GLU A 6 -13.03 22.53 -11.46
N ILE A 7 -12.38 21.44 -11.06
CA ILE A 7 -11.13 20.95 -11.67
C ILE A 7 -11.45 19.77 -12.56
N HIS A 8 -11.18 19.90 -13.86
CA HIS A 8 -11.30 18.84 -14.84
C HIS A 8 -9.91 18.34 -15.24
N LEU A 9 -9.66 17.05 -15.10
CA LEU A 9 -8.42 16.43 -15.50
C LEU A 9 -8.57 15.81 -16.88
N ASP A 10 -7.55 15.96 -17.74
CA ASP A 10 -7.54 15.39 -19.10
C ASP A 10 -7.57 13.86 -19.05
N ASN A 11 -6.96 13.27 -18.01
CA ASN A 11 -7.09 11.84 -17.75
C ASN A 11 -8.39 11.53 -17.00
N PRO A 12 -9.41 10.93 -17.65
CA PRO A 12 -10.72 10.68 -17.06
C PRO A 12 -10.68 9.68 -15.89
N ARG A 13 -9.59 8.92 -15.75
CA ARG A 13 -9.42 7.92 -14.68
C ARG A 13 -8.77 8.49 -13.42
N TRP A 14 -8.25 9.73 -13.47
CA TRP A 14 -7.59 10.46 -12.37
C TRP A 14 -6.44 9.71 -11.71
N ALA A 15 -5.80 8.83 -12.47
CA ALA A 15 -4.79 7.91 -12.03
C ALA A 15 -3.49 8.16 -12.80
N TYR A 16 -2.42 8.45 -12.09
CA TYR A 16 -1.14 8.85 -12.66
C TYR A 16 -0.01 8.02 -12.06
N ARG A 17 1.00 7.75 -12.85
CA ARG A 17 2.25 7.18 -12.34
C ARG A 17 3.15 8.28 -11.81
N ALA A 18 3.92 7.96 -10.78
CA ALA A 18 5.00 8.85 -10.35
C ALA A 18 5.90 9.21 -11.56
N GLY A 19 6.21 10.49 -11.71
CA GLY A 19 6.95 11.01 -12.86
C GLY A 19 6.12 11.42 -14.07
N GLU A 20 4.81 11.17 -14.12
CA GLU A 20 3.91 11.67 -15.15
C GLU A 20 3.57 13.16 -14.95
N THR A 21 2.93 13.76 -15.94
CA THR A 21 2.40 15.12 -15.88
C THR A 21 0.89 15.07 -15.75
N VAL A 22 0.35 15.75 -14.75
CA VAL A 22 -1.09 15.95 -14.57
C VAL A 22 -1.48 17.19 -15.36
N ASN A 23 -2.32 17.03 -16.39
CA ASN A 23 -2.87 18.12 -17.17
C ASN A 23 -4.37 18.25 -16.90
N GLY A 24 -4.88 19.46 -17.07
CA GLY A 24 -6.30 19.73 -16.90
C GLY A 24 -6.66 21.19 -16.99
N HIS A 25 -7.92 21.46 -16.67
CA HIS A 25 -8.52 22.79 -16.72
C HIS A 25 -9.27 23.10 -15.43
N VAL A 26 -9.17 24.36 -14.98
CA VAL A 26 -9.98 24.91 -13.90
C VAL A 26 -11.06 25.79 -14.52
N TYR A 27 -12.32 25.46 -14.25
CA TYR A 27 -13.47 26.27 -14.61
C TYR A 27 -13.95 27.02 -13.37
N LEU A 28 -13.85 28.36 -13.41
CA LEU A 28 -14.28 29.23 -12.35
C LEU A 28 -15.42 30.14 -12.85
N THR A 29 -16.56 30.09 -12.20
CA THR A 29 -17.69 30.97 -12.46
C THR A 29 -17.84 31.96 -11.32
N LEU A 30 -17.71 33.26 -11.65
CA LEU A 30 -18.01 34.36 -10.76
C LEU A 30 -19.45 34.81 -11.02
N SER A 31 -20.31 34.74 -10.00
CA SER A 31 -21.70 35.16 -10.10
C SER A 31 -21.87 36.68 -10.15
N GLU A 32 -20.92 37.43 -9.68
CA GLU A 32 -20.90 38.89 -9.60
C GLU A 32 -19.49 39.43 -9.77
N ARG A 33 -19.38 40.71 -10.08
CA ARG A 33 -18.12 41.45 -10.14
C ARG A 33 -17.41 41.39 -8.80
N ALA A 34 -16.11 41.02 -8.79
CA ALA A 34 -15.35 40.84 -7.59
C ALA A 34 -13.95 41.49 -7.68
N LEU A 35 -13.48 41.99 -6.55
CA LEU A 35 -12.11 42.49 -6.40
C LEU A 35 -11.22 41.30 -5.97
N ILE A 36 -10.30 40.90 -6.84
CA ILE A 36 -9.51 39.68 -6.67
C ILE A 36 -8.03 40.02 -6.76
N LYS A 37 -7.26 39.63 -5.76
CA LYS A 37 -5.82 39.76 -5.69
C LYS A 37 -5.10 38.66 -6.43
N ALA A 38 -5.52 37.40 -6.22
CA ALA A 38 -4.94 36.24 -6.88
C ALA A 38 -5.93 35.08 -6.99
N ILE A 39 -5.79 34.31 -8.05
CA ILE A 39 -6.37 32.98 -8.22
C ILE A 39 -5.22 32.04 -8.55
N CYS A 40 -5.07 30.97 -7.79
CA CYS A 40 -4.00 29.99 -8.03
C CYS A 40 -4.47 28.54 -7.85
N LEU A 41 -3.73 27.65 -8.48
CA LEU A 41 -3.79 26.22 -8.26
C LEU A 41 -2.62 25.82 -7.37
N GLU A 42 -2.91 25.24 -6.23
CA GLU A 42 -1.92 24.62 -5.36
C GLU A 42 -1.96 23.10 -5.56
N ALA A 43 -0.81 22.52 -5.90
CA ALA A 43 -0.64 21.08 -6.05
C ALA A 43 0.30 20.57 -4.96
N ASN A 44 -0.20 19.67 -4.11
CA ASN A 44 0.51 19.15 -2.95
C ASN A 44 0.57 17.63 -2.99
N GLY A 45 1.72 17.08 -2.61
CA GLY A 45 1.90 15.65 -2.34
C GLY A 45 2.69 15.45 -1.06
N TYR A 46 2.14 14.76 -0.08
CA TYR A 46 2.76 14.58 1.22
C TYR A 46 2.36 13.30 1.93
N ALA A 47 3.24 12.82 2.80
CA ALA A 47 2.92 11.85 3.84
C ALA A 47 2.82 12.57 5.19
N SER A 48 1.90 12.14 6.03
CA SER A 48 1.74 12.69 7.38
C SER A 48 1.37 11.59 8.35
N THR A 49 2.00 11.63 9.53
CA THR A 49 1.65 10.78 10.67
C THR A 49 1.31 11.65 11.86
N ALA A 50 0.27 11.30 12.61
CA ALA A 50 -0.12 12.05 13.79
C ALA A 50 -0.90 11.18 14.78
N TRP A 51 -0.62 11.35 16.09
CA TRP A 51 -1.40 10.76 17.17
C TRP A 51 -1.23 11.50 18.48
N GLN A 52 -2.14 11.22 19.41
CA GLN A 52 -2.04 11.63 20.79
C GLN A 52 -1.73 10.43 21.70
N GLN A 53 -0.96 10.66 22.73
CA GLN A 53 -0.60 9.67 23.73
C GLN A 53 -0.73 10.24 25.13
N PRO A 54 -1.46 9.59 26.05
CA PRO A 54 -1.55 10.06 27.42
C PRO A 54 -0.19 10.02 28.09
N GLN A 55 0.16 11.10 28.78
CA GLN A 55 1.40 11.19 29.54
C GLN A 55 1.33 10.24 30.74
N LYS A 56 2.20 9.22 30.79
CA LYS A 56 2.33 8.35 31.96
C LYS A 56 2.91 9.16 33.12
N GLN A 57 2.13 9.40 34.17
CA GLN A 57 2.65 9.99 35.38
C GLN A 57 3.48 8.99 36.16
N LYS A 58 4.72 9.36 36.49
CA LYS A 58 5.56 8.60 37.42
C LYS A 58 5.06 8.88 38.84
N ASN A 59 4.54 7.83 39.54
CA ASN A 59 4.20 7.80 40.96
C ASN A 59 3.08 8.75 41.45
N GLN A 60 1.82 8.31 41.26
CA GLN A 60 0.76 8.81 42.13
C GLN A 60 0.75 8.05 43.46
N LYS A 61 0.96 8.75 44.58
CA LYS A 61 0.60 8.26 45.90
C LYS A 61 -0.95 8.13 45.97
N LYS A 62 -1.43 7.06 46.59
CA LYS A 62 -2.84 6.59 46.61
C LYS A 62 -3.94 7.57 47.05
N ASN A 63 -3.65 8.84 47.32
CA ASN A 63 -4.60 9.80 47.93
C ASN A 63 -4.60 11.20 47.28
N GLN A 64 -4.39 11.33 45.97
CA GLN A 64 -4.51 12.64 45.33
C GLN A 64 -5.64 12.68 44.29
N GLN A 65 -6.29 13.85 44.18
CA GLN A 65 -7.38 14.15 43.23
C GLN A 65 -7.01 13.81 41.80
N PRO A 66 -7.99 13.50 40.93
CA PRO A 66 -7.72 13.16 39.54
C PRO A 66 -7.01 14.30 38.82
N VAL A 67 -5.75 14.08 38.49
CA VAL A 67 -4.93 15.05 37.76
C VAL A 67 -5.33 14.99 36.27
N VAL A 68 -5.50 16.16 35.68
CA VAL A 68 -5.72 16.31 34.25
C VAL A 68 -4.58 15.62 33.50
N VAL A 69 -4.91 14.52 32.79
CA VAL A 69 -3.94 13.80 31.96
C VAL A 69 -3.62 14.69 30.78
N GLN A 70 -2.41 15.25 30.72
CA GLN A 70 -1.94 15.96 29.55
C GLN A 70 -1.63 14.94 28.45
N ASN A 71 -2.20 15.16 27.28
CA ASN A 71 -1.85 14.37 26.10
C ASN A 71 -0.58 14.92 25.45
N LEU A 72 0.29 14.02 25.05
CA LEU A 72 1.46 14.34 24.24
C LEU A 72 1.06 14.22 22.77
N ASP A 73 1.23 15.30 22.00
CA ASP A 73 0.95 15.36 20.58
C ASP A 73 2.22 14.98 19.80
N PHE A 74 2.09 13.99 18.95
CA PHE A 74 3.12 13.55 18.02
C PHE A 74 2.66 13.80 16.60
N ASP A 75 3.56 14.36 15.78
CA ASP A 75 3.34 14.55 14.35
C ASP A 75 4.65 14.45 13.58
N TYR A 76 4.55 14.07 12.29
CA TYR A 76 5.64 14.13 11.34
C TYR A 76 5.05 14.24 9.94
N ARG A 77 5.59 15.16 9.13
CA ARG A 77 5.19 15.38 7.75
C ARG A 77 6.40 15.31 6.83
N VAL A 78 6.23 14.65 5.70
CA VAL A 78 7.20 14.57 4.62
C VAL A 78 6.51 15.06 3.36
N ASP A 79 6.99 16.17 2.82
CA ASP A 79 6.47 16.71 1.57
C ASP A 79 7.27 16.14 0.38
N TYR A 80 6.56 15.64 -0.63
CA TYR A 80 7.14 15.17 -1.89
C TYR A 80 7.21 16.29 -2.90
N PHE A 81 6.19 17.11 -2.95
CA PHE A 81 6.16 18.34 -3.72
C PHE A 81 5.09 19.31 -3.19
N ALA A 82 5.33 20.58 -3.41
CA ALA A 82 4.36 21.67 -3.29
C ALA A 82 4.61 22.61 -4.46
N LYS A 83 3.60 22.89 -5.25
CA LYS A 83 3.67 23.78 -6.40
C LYS A 83 2.46 24.69 -6.41
N ILE A 84 2.68 25.97 -6.66
CA ILE A 84 1.64 26.98 -6.82
C ILE A 84 1.77 27.57 -8.24
N ASP A 85 0.68 27.49 -9.01
CA ASP A 85 0.55 28.13 -10.31
C ASP A 85 -0.50 29.24 -10.23
N TYR A 86 -0.11 30.47 -10.50
CA TYR A 86 -1.01 31.62 -10.50
C TYR A 86 -1.68 31.78 -11.85
N PHE A 87 -3.00 31.75 -11.89
CA PHE A 87 -3.81 32.06 -13.06
C PHE A 87 -4.08 33.55 -13.19
N VAL A 88 -4.27 34.21 -12.06
CA VAL A 88 -4.54 35.66 -11.96
C VAL A 88 -3.71 36.24 -10.82
N GLY A 89 -3.06 37.36 -11.05
CA GLY A 89 -2.31 38.09 -10.01
C GLY A 89 -1.11 37.33 -9.48
N SER A 90 -0.78 37.59 -8.22
CA SER A 90 0.25 36.91 -7.43
C SER A 90 0.08 37.25 -5.94
N GLU A 91 0.92 36.67 -5.08
CA GLU A 91 0.93 36.98 -3.64
C GLU A 91 1.22 38.47 -3.37
N ALA A 92 2.05 39.10 -4.20
CA ALA A 92 2.44 40.52 -4.09
C ALA A 92 1.60 41.46 -4.97
N ALA A 93 0.67 40.95 -5.79
CA ALA A 93 -0.10 41.78 -6.73
C ALA A 93 -1.09 42.67 -6.00
N GLN A 94 -1.42 43.81 -6.65
CA GLN A 94 -2.56 44.60 -6.22
C GLN A 94 -3.87 43.92 -6.67
N PRO A 95 -4.94 44.05 -5.87
CA PRO A 95 -6.24 43.55 -6.26
C PRO A 95 -6.73 44.19 -7.55
N GLN A 96 -7.28 43.37 -8.45
CA GLN A 96 -7.89 43.83 -9.70
C GLN A 96 -9.35 43.41 -9.78
N ILE A 97 -10.13 44.18 -10.53
CA ILE A 97 -11.54 43.89 -10.73
C ILE A 97 -11.68 42.78 -11.78
N MET A 98 -12.41 41.72 -11.43
CA MET A 98 -12.87 40.69 -12.36
C MET A 98 -14.40 40.76 -12.51
N GLU A 99 -14.87 40.78 -13.74
CA GLU A 99 -16.32 40.82 -14.04
C GLU A 99 -16.98 39.47 -13.79
N ALA A 100 -18.31 39.49 -13.66
CA ALA A 100 -19.10 38.26 -13.61
C ALA A 100 -18.91 37.46 -14.91
N GLY A 101 -18.75 36.13 -14.82
CA GLY A 101 -18.53 35.29 -15.97
C GLY A 101 -17.84 33.98 -15.63
N THR A 102 -17.65 33.15 -16.67
CA THR A 102 -16.92 31.88 -16.55
C THR A 102 -15.54 32.00 -17.16
N TYR A 103 -14.56 31.61 -16.37
CA TYR A 103 -13.14 31.64 -16.71
C TYR A 103 -12.60 30.22 -16.81
N ASN A 104 -11.73 29.99 -17.80
CA ASN A 104 -11.09 28.70 -18.02
C ASN A 104 -9.57 28.85 -17.97
N TYR A 105 -8.90 28.10 -17.09
CA TYR A 105 -7.45 28.13 -16.90
C TYR A 105 -6.88 26.74 -17.10
N GLY A 106 -6.02 26.56 -18.10
CA GLY A 106 -5.26 25.33 -18.30
C GLY A 106 -4.10 25.26 -17.29
N PHE A 107 -3.80 24.03 -16.82
CA PHE A 107 -2.66 23.79 -15.94
C PHE A 107 -1.90 22.50 -16.30
N HIS A 108 -0.64 22.44 -15.85
CA HIS A 108 0.17 21.24 -15.93
C HIS A 108 1.05 21.10 -14.68
N VAL A 109 1.01 19.93 -14.05
CA VAL A 109 1.77 19.64 -12.83
C VAL A 109 2.63 18.41 -13.08
N LYS A 110 3.96 18.57 -13.08
CA LYS A 110 4.91 17.46 -13.19
C LYS A 110 5.06 16.79 -11.85
N LEU A 111 4.75 15.48 -11.77
CA LEU A 111 4.94 14.68 -10.59
C LEU A 111 6.41 14.23 -10.45
N PRO A 112 6.99 14.23 -9.23
CA PRO A 112 8.27 13.62 -8.98
C PRO A 112 8.26 12.11 -9.25
N LYS A 113 9.40 11.55 -9.69
CA LYS A 113 9.53 10.11 -9.98
C LYS A 113 9.49 9.21 -8.75
N ASN A 114 9.83 9.76 -7.59
CA ASN A 114 9.94 9.05 -6.31
C ASN A 114 8.70 9.18 -5.43
N CYS A 115 7.56 9.64 -5.95
CA CYS A 115 6.32 9.68 -5.21
C CYS A 115 5.85 8.26 -4.86
N PRO A 116 5.61 7.93 -3.58
CA PRO A 116 4.91 6.72 -3.20
C PRO A 116 3.44 6.74 -3.63
N GLY A 117 2.76 5.60 -3.55
CA GLY A 117 1.32 5.54 -3.79
C GLY A 117 0.51 6.16 -2.66
N ASN A 118 -0.74 6.54 -2.97
CA ASN A 118 -1.68 6.96 -1.94
C ASN A 118 -1.86 5.87 -0.89
N PHE A 119 -2.03 6.28 0.36
CA PHE A 119 -2.26 5.38 1.48
C PHE A 119 -3.09 6.07 2.56
N GLU A 120 -4.01 5.31 3.18
CA GLU A 120 -4.75 5.72 4.37
C GLU A 120 -4.60 4.65 5.45
N GLY A 121 -4.20 5.03 6.65
CA GLY A 121 -4.01 4.15 7.79
C GLY A 121 -4.38 4.82 9.11
N ALA A 122 -4.37 4.06 10.21
CA ALA A 122 -4.87 4.51 11.51
C ALA A 122 -4.11 5.71 12.10
N HIS A 123 -2.83 5.85 11.79
CA HIS A 123 -1.97 6.88 12.38
C HIS A 123 -1.25 7.74 11.34
N GLY A 124 -1.57 7.60 10.05
CA GLY A 124 -0.94 8.37 9.00
C GLY A 124 -1.46 8.05 7.61
N HIS A 125 -1.14 8.92 6.67
CA HIS A 125 -1.61 8.83 5.29
C HIS A 125 -0.58 9.39 4.32
N ILE A 126 -0.77 9.07 3.03
CA ILE A 126 -0.05 9.65 1.88
C ILE A 126 -1.10 10.16 0.92
N ARG A 127 -1.12 11.47 0.69
CA ARG A 127 -2.16 12.16 -0.08
C ARG A 127 -1.57 13.07 -1.12
N TYR A 128 -2.27 13.19 -2.24
CA TYR A 128 -1.97 14.10 -3.34
C TYR A 128 -3.23 14.88 -3.69
N THR A 129 -3.12 16.21 -3.71
CA THR A 129 -4.27 17.11 -3.92
C THR A 129 -3.95 18.23 -4.88
N LEU A 130 -4.96 18.64 -5.63
CA LEU A 130 -5.03 19.92 -6.34
C LEU A 130 -6.07 20.78 -5.63
N GLN A 131 -5.73 22.01 -5.33
CA GLN A 131 -6.63 22.97 -4.67
C GLN A 131 -6.66 24.27 -5.47
N VAL A 132 -7.85 24.76 -5.76
CA VAL A 132 -8.02 26.11 -6.32
C VAL A 132 -8.30 27.08 -5.20
N LEU A 133 -7.47 28.09 -5.12
CA LEU A 133 -7.50 29.10 -4.07
C LEU A 133 -7.80 30.48 -4.68
N ILE A 134 -8.63 31.24 -4.00
CA ILE A 134 -8.90 32.65 -4.33
C ILE A 134 -8.51 33.58 -3.17
N HIS A 135 -7.83 34.63 -3.50
CA HIS A 135 -7.47 35.69 -2.58
C HIS A 135 -8.16 36.98 -3.01
N SER A 136 -9.25 37.36 -2.32
CA SER A 136 -10.07 38.49 -2.71
C SER A 136 -9.49 39.84 -2.26
N SER A 137 -8.85 39.94 -1.09
CA SER A 137 -8.21 41.15 -0.58
C SER A 137 -7.18 40.83 0.50
N ALA A 138 -6.32 41.82 0.85
CA ALA A 138 -5.32 41.63 1.89
C ALA A 138 -5.89 41.27 3.27
N ASP A 139 -7.11 41.73 3.56
CA ASP A 139 -7.76 41.57 4.87
C ASP A 139 -8.64 40.30 4.96
N ARG A 140 -8.82 39.55 3.86
CA ARG A 140 -9.59 38.33 3.84
C ARG A 140 -8.66 37.11 3.79
N PRO A 141 -8.97 36.05 4.58
CA PRO A 141 -8.22 34.80 4.47
C PRO A 141 -8.36 34.24 3.07
N LEU A 142 -7.34 33.49 2.67
CA LEU A 142 -7.32 32.73 1.44
C LEU A 142 -8.46 31.68 1.49
N GLU A 143 -9.32 31.72 0.47
CA GLU A 143 -10.48 30.79 0.38
C GLU A 143 -10.18 29.66 -0.58
N VAL A 144 -10.47 28.44 -0.14
CA VAL A 144 -10.40 27.25 -0.99
C VAL A 144 -11.71 27.07 -1.73
N LEU A 145 -11.68 27.21 -3.04
CA LEU A 145 -12.86 27.06 -3.90
C LEU A 145 -13.18 25.62 -4.25
N HIS A 146 -12.14 24.80 -4.52
CA HIS A 146 -12.30 23.43 -4.90
C HIS A 146 -11.06 22.61 -4.54
N VAL A 147 -11.27 21.35 -4.15
CA VAL A 147 -10.19 20.39 -3.88
C VAL A 147 -10.43 19.11 -4.68
N ARG A 148 -9.40 18.67 -5.37
CA ARG A 148 -9.39 17.41 -6.11
C ARG A 148 -8.31 16.48 -5.60
N GLN A 149 -8.66 15.25 -5.23
CA GLN A 149 -7.69 14.21 -4.93
C GLN A 149 -7.10 13.64 -6.23
N LEU A 150 -5.78 13.42 -6.22
CA LEU A 150 -5.07 12.68 -7.26
C LEU A 150 -4.76 11.26 -6.77
N GLN A 151 -4.87 10.29 -7.65
CA GLN A 151 -4.42 8.91 -7.42
C GLN A 151 -3.06 8.72 -8.06
N ILE A 152 -2.05 8.45 -7.22
CA ILE A 152 -0.67 8.27 -7.66
C ILE A 152 -0.26 6.81 -7.45
N PHE A 153 0.39 6.22 -8.47
CA PHE A 153 0.96 4.88 -8.42
C PHE A 153 2.48 4.98 -8.41
N PRO A 154 3.15 4.32 -7.46
CA PRO A 154 4.59 4.33 -7.41
C PRO A 154 5.18 3.60 -8.62
N GLN A 155 6.40 3.98 -9.01
CA GLN A 155 7.17 3.25 -10.03
C GLN A 155 7.79 1.95 -9.50
N ASN A 156 7.39 1.47 -8.32
CA ASN A 156 7.94 0.27 -7.70
C ASN A 156 7.73 -0.94 -8.60
N SER A 157 8.73 -1.20 -9.42
CA SER A 157 8.75 -2.40 -10.25
C SER A 157 9.43 -3.53 -9.47
N LEU A 158 8.72 -4.64 -9.29
CA LEU A 158 9.29 -5.86 -8.70
C LEU A 158 10.47 -6.40 -9.50
N SER A 159 10.59 -6.04 -10.79
CA SER A 159 11.73 -6.40 -11.62
C SER A 159 13.04 -5.74 -11.20
N GLN A 160 12.98 -4.66 -10.43
CA GLN A 160 14.16 -3.97 -9.88
C GLN A 160 14.58 -4.52 -8.52
N GLU A 161 13.71 -5.31 -7.86
CA GLU A 161 14.00 -5.93 -6.58
C GLU A 161 14.65 -7.29 -6.78
N THR A 162 15.95 -7.38 -6.52
CA THR A 162 16.75 -8.61 -6.71
C THR A 162 16.19 -9.81 -5.96
N ARG A 163 15.58 -9.59 -4.78
CA ARG A 163 15.00 -10.64 -3.92
C ARG A 163 13.62 -11.10 -4.34
N SER A 164 12.97 -10.43 -5.29
CA SER A 164 11.58 -10.73 -5.63
C SER A 164 11.38 -12.13 -6.21
N CYS A 165 12.41 -12.72 -6.84
CA CYS A 165 12.39 -14.07 -7.42
C CYS A 165 13.00 -15.15 -6.54
N GLU A 166 13.52 -14.83 -5.35
CA GLU A 166 14.15 -15.80 -4.47
C GLU A 166 13.12 -16.68 -3.77
N ILE A 167 13.40 -18.00 -3.73
CA ILE A 167 12.63 -18.96 -2.94
C ILE A 167 12.87 -18.68 -1.47
N GLN A 168 11.78 -18.58 -0.69
CA GLN A 168 11.84 -18.39 0.75
C GLN A 168 11.51 -19.70 1.47
N ILE A 169 12.36 -20.10 2.40
CA ILE A 169 12.15 -21.25 3.27
C ILE A 169 12.29 -20.79 4.72
N TYR A 170 11.31 -21.13 5.52
CA TYR A 170 11.32 -20.88 6.97
C TYR A 170 11.13 -22.20 7.70
N GLU A 171 12.00 -22.45 8.67
CA GLU A 171 11.95 -23.66 9.51
C GLU A 171 11.89 -23.30 10.97
N GLN A 172 11.05 -23.99 11.71
CA GLN A 172 10.93 -23.83 13.15
C GLN A 172 10.67 -25.18 13.82
N THR A 173 11.30 -25.40 14.99
CA THR A 173 11.16 -26.60 15.79
C THR A 173 10.65 -26.28 17.21
N PRO A 174 9.41 -25.80 17.36
CA PRO A 174 8.87 -25.44 18.66
C PRO A 174 8.61 -26.68 19.52
N ARG A 175 8.86 -26.53 20.83
CA ARG A 175 8.47 -27.52 21.84
C ARG A 175 7.28 -26.96 22.62
N LEU A 176 6.18 -27.69 22.62
CA LEU A 176 4.99 -27.30 23.38
C LEU A 176 5.17 -27.56 24.88
N LYS A 177 5.89 -28.64 25.22
CA LYS A 177 6.32 -28.97 26.59
C LYS A 177 7.76 -29.46 26.55
N PHE A 178 8.54 -29.26 27.63
CA PHE A 178 9.98 -29.56 27.63
C PHE A 178 10.31 -31.05 27.47
N TRP A 179 9.42 -31.95 27.87
CA TRP A 179 9.59 -33.40 27.73
C TRP A 179 9.07 -33.96 26.40
N MET A 180 8.39 -33.17 25.59
CA MET A 180 7.86 -33.61 24.30
C MET A 180 8.92 -33.45 23.20
N LYS A 181 8.85 -34.31 22.19
CA LYS A 181 9.60 -34.13 20.96
C LYS A 181 9.14 -32.85 20.27
N PRO A 182 10.05 -32.08 19.68
CA PRO A 182 9.67 -30.86 18.97
C PRO A 182 8.78 -31.17 17.76
N LEU A 183 7.86 -30.27 17.49
CA LEU A 183 7.13 -30.21 16.25
C LEU A 183 8.04 -29.54 15.21
N HIS A 184 8.20 -30.14 14.03
CA HIS A 184 8.95 -29.52 12.94
C HIS A 184 7.97 -28.88 11.96
N LEU A 185 8.11 -27.59 11.76
CA LEU A 185 7.32 -26.80 10.81
C LEU A 185 8.25 -26.21 9.76
N GLN A 186 7.99 -26.51 8.50
CA GLN A 186 8.66 -25.89 7.36
C GLN A 186 7.63 -25.18 6.52
N LEU A 187 7.90 -23.93 6.21
CA LEU A 187 7.09 -23.09 5.33
C LEU A 187 7.92 -22.68 4.12
N GLN A 188 7.39 -22.85 2.92
CA GLN A 188 8.06 -22.48 1.69
C GLN A 188 7.14 -21.65 0.81
N ILE A 189 7.66 -20.56 0.24
CA ILE A 189 7.04 -19.80 -0.83
C ILE A 189 8.00 -19.70 -2.02
N PRO A 190 7.49 -19.77 -3.28
CA PRO A 190 8.34 -19.89 -4.46
C PRO A 190 9.09 -18.59 -4.81
N ARG A 191 8.65 -17.45 -4.32
CA ARG A 191 9.25 -16.14 -4.55
C ARG A 191 8.87 -15.17 -3.46
N GLN A 192 9.58 -14.05 -3.36
CA GLN A 192 9.27 -13.02 -2.37
C GLN A 192 8.37 -11.91 -2.93
N GLY A 193 8.44 -11.62 -4.24
CA GLY A 193 7.69 -10.52 -4.88
C GLY A 193 6.36 -10.96 -5.48
N TYR A 194 5.30 -10.21 -5.17
CA TYR A 194 3.94 -10.46 -5.69
C TYR A 194 3.26 -9.15 -6.06
N SER A 195 2.42 -9.20 -7.11
CA SER A 195 1.53 -8.09 -7.44
C SER A 195 0.12 -8.37 -6.91
N PRO A 196 -0.69 -7.32 -6.65
CA PRO A 196 -2.12 -7.51 -6.41
C PRO A 196 -2.77 -8.30 -7.56
N GLY A 197 -3.57 -9.32 -7.24
CA GLY A 197 -4.11 -10.29 -8.20
C GLY A 197 -3.27 -11.55 -8.39
N ALA A 198 -2.00 -11.57 -7.97
CA ALA A 198 -1.17 -12.76 -8.03
C ALA A 198 -1.49 -13.75 -6.91
N GLY A 199 -1.31 -15.05 -7.18
CA GLY A 199 -1.40 -16.10 -6.19
C GLY A 199 -0.07 -16.33 -5.47
N ILE A 200 -0.10 -16.42 -4.14
CA ILE A 200 1.01 -16.86 -3.29
C ILE A 200 0.82 -18.33 -2.99
N SER A 201 1.64 -19.20 -3.59
CA SER A 201 1.65 -20.63 -3.28
C SER A 201 2.40 -20.85 -1.97
N VAL A 202 1.70 -21.19 -0.90
CA VAL A 202 2.27 -21.42 0.42
C VAL A 202 2.35 -22.93 0.66
N HIS A 203 3.55 -23.48 0.72
CA HIS A 203 3.78 -24.88 0.98
C HIS A 203 4.12 -25.09 2.46
N LEU A 204 3.20 -25.69 3.19
CA LEU A 204 3.39 -26.08 4.60
C LEU A 204 3.75 -27.54 4.71
N LYS A 205 4.88 -27.84 5.36
CA LYS A 205 5.25 -29.20 5.80
C LYS A 205 5.30 -29.21 7.33
N LEU A 206 4.63 -30.18 7.91
CA LEU A 206 4.53 -30.34 9.35
C LEU A 206 4.88 -31.76 9.73
N ARG A 207 5.92 -31.95 10.57
CA ARG A 207 6.26 -33.23 11.19
C ARG A 207 5.89 -33.18 12.66
N ASN A 208 4.90 -34.02 13.05
CA ASN A 208 4.31 -34.07 14.38
C ASN A 208 4.58 -35.45 15.04
N PRO A 209 5.78 -35.70 15.58
CA PRO A 209 6.17 -37.04 16.07
C PRO A 209 5.35 -37.49 17.28
N GLU A 210 4.83 -36.58 18.09
CA GLU A 210 4.00 -36.88 19.26
C GLU A 210 2.52 -37.00 18.93
N LYS A 211 2.12 -36.89 17.63
CA LYS A 211 0.74 -36.94 17.17
C LYS A 211 -0.18 -36.00 17.97
N LEU A 212 0.32 -34.79 18.25
CA LEU A 212 -0.45 -33.76 18.94
C LEU A 212 -1.73 -33.49 18.18
N PRO A 213 -2.85 -33.35 18.88
CA PRO A 213 -4.12 -33.04 18.23
C PRO A 213 -4.09 -31.58 17.73
N LEU A 214 -3.93 -31.42 16.41
CA LEU A 214 -3.99 -30.15 15.73
C LEU A 214 -5.44 -29.84 15.34
N ARG A 215 -5.79 -28.58 15.35
CA ARG A 215 -7.13 -28.09 15.01
C ARG A 215 -7.18 -27.56 13.57
N GLU A 216 -6.38 -26.57 13.29
CA GLU A 216 -6.41 -25.88 11.99
C GLU A 216 -5.06 -25.22 11.68
N ALA A 217 -4.80 -25.00 10.40
CA ALA A 217 -3.78 -24.08 9.90
C ALA A 217 -4.46 -22.86 9.27
N VAL A 218 -4.15 -21.67 9.76
CA VAL A 218 -4.66 -20.41 9.27
C VAL A 218 -3.56 -19.72 8.46
N TYR A 219 -3.82 -19.48 7.18
CA TYR A 219 -2.92 -18.81 6.25
C TYR A 219 -3.38 -17.36 6.09
N SER A 220 -2.51 -16.41 6.31
CA SER A 220 -2.87 -14.99 6.24
C SER A 220 -1.82 -14.18 5.50
N LEU A 221 -2.25 -13.19 4.73
CA LEU A 221 -1.42 -12.08 4.27
C LEU A 221 -1.63 -10.93 5.25
N VAL A 222 -0.55 -10.47 5.89
CA VAL A 222 -0.59 -9.43 6.92
C VAL A 222 0.18 -8.21 6.42
N GLN A 223 -0.46 -7.05 6.45
CA GLN A 223 0.17 -5.75 6.25
C GLN A 223 0.70 -5.23 7.59
N ILE A 224 1.91 -4.72 7.59
CA ILE A 224 2.58 -4.12 8.74
C ILE A 224 2.86 -2.66 8.41
N SER A 225 2.07 -1.79 9.01
CA SER A 225 2.23 -0.34 8.88
C SER A 225 3.05 0.19 10.06
N THR A 226 4.17 0.83 9.77
CA THR A 226 5.05 1.44 10.78
C THR A 226 4.97 2.96 10.63
N TYR A 227 4.52 3.63 11.67
CA TYR A 227 4.35 5.08 11.72
C TYR A 227 5.38 5.66 12.68
N VAL A 228 6.10 6.66 12.21
CA VAL A 228 7.10 7.42 13.00
C VAL A 228 6.62 8.86 13.15
N ALA A 229 6.66 9.40 14.36
CA ALA A 229 6.35 10.81 14.60
C ALA A 229 7.22 11.41 15.70
N HIS A 230 7.35 12.73 15.69
CA HIS A 230 8.11 13.50 16.63
C HIS A 230 7.18 14.16 17.66
N LEU A 231 7.62 14.24 18.91
CA LEU A 231 6.88 15.00 19.92
C LEU A 231 6.90 16.48 19.57
N LYS A 232 5.74 17.10 19.38
CA LYS A 232 5.56 18.46 18.89
C LYS A 232 6.38 19.50 19.65
N ASN A 233 6.47 19.38 20.98
CA ASN A 233 7.23 20.30 21.84
C ASN A 233 8.69 19.90 22.05
N LYS A 234 9.12 18.71 21.56
CA LYS A 234 10.47 18.17 21.67
C LYS A 234 10.81 17.35 20.42
N PRO A 235 11.16 17.97 19.29
CA PRO A 235 11.33 17.28 17.99
C PRO A 235 12.40 16.18 17.99
N LYS A 236 13.38 16.23 18.92
CA LYS A 236 14.39 15.17 19.08
C LYS A 236 13.81 13.86 19.65
N ARG A 237 12.62 13.89 20.25
CA ARG A 237 11.95 12.72 20.78
C ARG A 237 11.05 12.13 19.71
N MET A 238 11.44 10.97 19.20
CA MET A 238 10.67 10.15 18.27
C MET A 238 9.94 9.05 18.99
N GLU A 239 8.76 8.71 18.48
CA GLU A 239 8.00 7.53 18.87
C GLU A 239 7.58 6.78 17.58
N THR A 240 7.45 5.47 17.71
CA THR A 240 7.05 4.60 16.60
C THR A 240 5.83 3.81 17.00
N LYS A 241 4.84 3.76 16.12
CA LYS A 241 3.68 2.86 16.24
C LYS A 241 3.71 1.84 15.12
N VAL A 242 3.43 0.60 15.46
CA VAL A 242 3.32 -0.50 14.50
C VAL A 242 1.91 -1.06 14.57
N GLU A 243 1.28 -1.13 13.42
CA GLU A 243 -0.03 -1.72 13.23
C GLU A 243 0.10 -2.95 12.34
N ARG A 244 -0.56 -4.04 12.73
CA ARG A 244 -0.63 -5.28 11.95
C ARG A 244 -2.07 -5.50 11.54
N GLN A 245 -2.32 -5.54 10.25
CA GLN A 245 -3.66 -5.73 9.69
C GLN A 245 -3.67 -6.96 8.81
N THR A 246 -4.57 -7.90 9.09
CA THR A 246 -4.81 -9.04 8.21
C THR A 246 -5.55 -8.56 6.97
N VAL A 247 -4.89 -8.66 5.82
CA VAL A 247 -5.40 -8.25 4.51
C VAL A 247 -6.27 -9.34 3.91
N LEU A 248 -5.83 -10.59 4.07
CA LEU A 248 -6.51 -11.80 3.63
C LEU A 248 -6.24 -12.92 4.62
N SER A 249 -7.23 -13.76 4.88
CA SER A 249 -7.06 -14.96 5.70
C SER A 249 -7.88 -16.11 5.14
N SER A 250 -7.30 -17.30 5.18
CA SER A 250 -7.95 -18.55 4.82
C SER A 250 -7.57 -19.64 5.80
N ARG A 251 -8.42 -20.66 5.97
CA ARG A 251 -8.26 -21.72 6.96
C ARG A 251 -8.28 -23.09 6.31
N HIS A 252 -7.47 -23.98 6.87
CA HIS A 252 -7.47 -25.40 6.54
C HIS A 252 -7.61 -26.21 7.82
N GLU A 253 -8.63 -27.06 7.87
CA GLU A 253 -8.92 -27.90 9.05
C GLU A 253 -7.99 -29.11 9.10
N LEU A 254 -7.42 -29.38 10.28
CA LEU A 254 -6.47 -30.46 10.53
C LEU A 254 -7.05 -31.57 11.44
N HIS A 255 -8.19 -31.31 12.08
CA HIS A 255 -8.75 -32.22 13.09
C HIS A 255 -9.35 -33.52 12.50
N ASN A 256 -9.69 -33.52 11.22
CA ASN A 256 -10.26 -34.68 10.55
C ASN A 256 -9.22 -35.56 9.84
N LEU A 257 -7.92 -35.22 9.94
CA LEU A 257 -6.87 -35.96 9.26
C LEU A 257 -6.61 -37.31 9.94
N PRO A 258 -6.36 -38.40 9.16
CA PRO A 258 -5.93 -39.65 9.68
C PRO A 258 -4.67 -39.56 10.54
N ARG A 259 -4.53 -40.39 11.57
CA ARG A 259 -3.39 -40.35 12.50
C ARG A 259 -2.02 -40.42 11.83
N GLY A 260 -1.92 -41.17 10.70
CA GLY A 260 -0.70 -41.29 9.90
C GLY A 260 -0.35 -39.97 9.21
N GLU A 261 -1.31 -39.26 8.66
CA GLU A 261 -1.13 -37.99 7.97
C GLU A 261 -0.81 -36.85 8.96
N LEU A 262 -1.36 -36.87 10.16
CA LEU A 262 -0.99 -35.93 11.22
C LEU A 262 0.48 -36.00 11.62
N GLN A 263 1.15 -37.13 11.38
CA GLN A 263 2.58 -37.28 11.71
C GLN A 263 3.49 -36.57 10.70
N ASN A 264 3.12 -36.60 9.41
CA ASN A 264 3.87 -35.99 8.31
C ASN A 264 2.88 -35.29 7.37
N PHE A 265 2.36 -34.16 7.80
CA PHE A 265 1.38 -33.38 7.04
C PHE A 265 2.07 -32.48 6.01
N GLN A 266 1.54 -32.45 4.80
CA GLN A 266 1.95 -31.52 3.75
C GLN A 266 0.72 -30.90 3.11
N HIS A 267 0.74 -29.59 2.92
CA HIS A 267 -0.37 -28.87 2.31
C HIS A 267 0.14 -27.72 1.46
N LEU A 268 -0.37 -27.61 0.24
CA LEU A 268 -0.17 -26.49 -0.64
C LEU A 268 -1.42 -25.60 -0.60
N HIS A 269 -1.26 -24.38 -0.15
CA HIS A 269 -2.35 -23.41 -0.05
C HIS A 269 -2.09 -22.19 -0.93
N MET A 270 -3.14 -21.73 -1.63
CA MET A 270 -3.06 -20.55 -2.49
C MET A 270 -3.72 -19.35 -1.81
N LEU A 271 -2.95 -18.29 -1.60
CA LEU A 271 -3.45 -16.99 -1.15
C LEU A 271 -3.44 -16.01 -2.33
N GLN A 272 -4.59 -15.52 -2.76
CA GLN A 272 -4.66 -14.53 -3.82
C GLN A 272 -4.51 -13.14 -3.23
N VAL A 273 -3.46 -12.40 -3.65
CA VAL A 273 -3.18 -11.05 -3.18
C VAL A 273 -4.31 -10.10 -3.59
N PRO A 274 -5.05 -9.49 -2.64
CA PRO A 274 -6.11 -8.54 -2.98
C PRO A 274 -5.52 -7.19 -3.44
N GLN A 275 -6.39 -6.26 -3.82
CA GLN A 275 -5.98 -4.87 -4.06
C GLN A 275 -5.45 -4.26 -2.76
N THR A 276 -4.17 -3.90 -2.75
CA THR A 276 -3.49 -3.35 -1.58
C THR A 276 -2.35 -2.43 -1.97
N ALA A 277 -1.91 -1.60 -1.02
CA ALA A 277 -0.78 -0.69 -1.24
C ALA A 277 0.51 -1.46 -1.57
N ALA A 278 1.38 -0.86 -2.37
CA ALA A 278 2.71 -1.41 -2.58
C ALA A 278 3.57 -1.30 -1.31
N THR A 279 4.52 -2.21 -1.14
CA THR A 279 5.55 -2.13 -0.10
C THR A 279 6.26 -0.78 -0.17
N LEU A 280 6.44 -0.13 0.97
CA LEU A 280 7.05 1.19 1.10
C LEU A 280 8.15 1.16 2.14
N SER A 281 9.38 1.40 1.70
CA SER A 281 10.57 1.44 2.56
C SER A 281 10.79 2.83 3.19
N VAL A 282 11.69 2.89 4.17
CA VAL A 282 12.17 4.16 4.78
C VAL A 282 12.70 5.14 3.72
N ALA A 283 13.39 4.65 2.69
CA ALA A 283 13.91 5.48 1.61
C ALA A 283 12.79 6.16 0.80
N GLY A 284 11.62 5.52 0.69
CA GLY A 284 10.44 6.11 0.02
C GLY A 284 9.64 7.04 0.92
N CYS A 285 9.63 6.80 2.25
CA CYS A 285 8.92 7.63 3.21
C CYS A 285 9.51 7.49 4.61
N ALA A 286 10.04 8.59 5.17
CA ALA A 286 10.67 8.58 6.49
C ALA A 286 9.65 8.43 7.64
N CYS A 287 8.42 8.91 7.49
CA CYS A 287 7.41 8.87 8.54
C CYS A 287 6.49 7.63 8.48
N LEU A 288 6.44 6.91 7.34
CA LEU A 288 5.53 5.79 7.14
C LEU A 288 6.18 4.70 6.30
N GLN A 289 6.07 3.45 6.75
CA GLN A 289 6.57 2.27 6.05
C GLN A 289 5.48 1.22 5.97
N LEU A 290 5.42 0.50 4.85
CA LEU A 290 4.48 -0.58 4.60
C LEU A 290 5.25 -1.84 4.25
N ASN A 291 5.11 -2.87 5.07
CA ASN A 291 5.67 -4.19 4.85
C ASN A 291 4.57 -5.24 4.83
N TYR A 292 4.87 -6.38 4.25
CA TYR A 292 3.95 -7.50 4.20
C TYR A 292 4.63 -8.79 4.64
N GLU A 293 3.85 -9.68 5.21
CA GLU A 293 4.30 -11.04 5.52
C GLU A 293 3.18 -12.04 5.29
N VAL A 294 3.55 -13.23 4.85
CA VAL A 294 2.71 -14.41 4.92
C VAL A 294 2.87 -15.00 6.32
N GLU A 295 1.78 -15.10 7.05
CA GLU A 295 1.72 -15.70 8.37
C GLU A 295 0.93 -17.01 8.29
N VAL A 296 1.49 -18.09 8.85
CA VAL A 296 0.78 -19.36 9.02
C VAL A 296 0.72 -19.66 10.51
N LEU A 297 -0.49 -19.77 11.04
CA LEU A 297 -0.77 -20.11 12.42
C LEU A 297 -1.30 -21.54 12.50
N VAL A 298 -0.59 -22.42 13.17
CA VAL A 298 -1.06 -23.80 13.46
C VAL A 298 -1.54 -23.86 14.89
N THR A 299 -2.82 -24.19 15.08
CA THR A 299 -3.47 -24.27 16.41
C THR A 299 -3.66 -25.72 16.84
N THR A 300 -3.58 -25.96 18.16
CA THR A 300 -3.85 -27.25 18.76
C THR A 300 -5.28 -27.29 19.33
N GLN A 301 -5.88 -28.50 19.43
CA GLN A 301 -7.24 -28.67 19.94
C GLN A 301 -7.38 -28.32 21.42
N GLN A 302 -6.33 -28.53 22.22
CA GLN A 302 -6.40 -28.45 23.67
C GLN A 302 -6.23 -27.05 24.24
N GLU A 303 -5.76 -26.09 23.48
CA GLU A 303 -5.54 -24.74 23.99
C GLU A 303 -5.38 -23.68 22.92
N LYS A 304 -5.49 -22.41 23.38
CA LYS A 304 -5.14 -21.16 22.71
C LYS A 304 -3.65 -21.05 22.30
N ARG A 305 -2.90 -22.16 22.26
CA ARG A 305 -1.51 -22.17 21.81
C ARG A 305 -1.45 -22.31 20.32
N PHE A 306 -0.74 -21.40 19.68
CA PHE A 306 -0.48 -21.42 18.25
C PHE A 306 1.02 -21.40 17.99
N ILE A 307 1.38 -22.02 16.88
CA ILE A 307 2.73 -21.96 16.33
C ILE A 307 2.65 -21.02 15.15
N ALA A 308 3.38 -19.91 15.20
CA ALA A 308 3.40 -18.91 14.16
C ALA A 308 4.67 -19.05 13.31
N ALA A 309 4.49 -19.19 12.01
CA ALA A 309 5.56 -19.02 11.01
C ALA A 309 5.26 -17.77 10.19
N ARG A 310 6.28 -16.92 9.98
CA ARG A 310 6.14 -15.65 9.29
C ARG A 310 7.23 -15.50 8.25
N MET A 311 6.84 -15.13 7.04
CA MET A 311 7.76 -14.93 5.93
C MET A 311 7.50 -13.57 5.29
N PRO A 312 8.51 -12.70 5.17
CA PRO A 312 8.35 -11.40 4.53
C PRO A 312 8.09 -11.57 3.04
N VAL A 313 7.16 -10.77 2.52
CA VAL A 313 6.86 -10.67 1.09
C VAL A 313 6.85 -9.21 0.64
N ILE A 314 7.13 -8.97 -0.63
CA ILE A 314 7.15 -7.67 -1.26
C ILE A 314 5.93 -7.55 -2.18
N ILE A 315 5.11 -6.54 -1.94
CA ILE A 315 3.98 -6.22 -2.83
C ILE A 315 4.41 -5.07 -3.74
N GLY A 316 4.31 -5.28 -5.05
CA GLY A 316 4.70 -4.28 -6.06
C GLY A 316 3.81 -4.31 -7.29
N ASN A 317 4.06 -3.38 -8.22
CA ASN A 317 3.17 -3.13 -9.36
C ASN A 317 3.35 -4.10 -10.54
N VAL A 318 4.47 -4.83 -10.61
CA VAL A 318 4.77 -5.75 -11.71
C VAL A 318 5.31 -7.06 -11.13
N THR A 319 4.77 -8.17 -11.56
CA THR A 319 5.34 -9.49 -11.23
C THR A 319 6.57 -9.72 -12.12
N PRO A 320 7.76 -9.94 -11.55
CA PRO A 320 8.91 -10.31 -12.36
C PRO A 320 8.63 -11.66 -13.06
N PRO A 321 9.15 -11.86 -14.28
CA PRO A 321 9.16 -13.18 -14.87
C PRO A 321 9.99 -14.09 -13.96
N CYS A 322 9.35 -14.93 -13.16
CA CYS A 322 10.08 -15.99 -12.48
C CYS A 322 10.65 -16.92 -13.53
N PRO A 323 11.91 -17.33 -13.46
CA PRO A 323 12.41 -18.47 -14.19
C PRO A 323 11.67 -19.70 -13.65
N GLY A 324 10.43 -19.81 -14.07
CA GLY A 324 9.57 -20.91 -13.68
C GLY A 324 9.84 -22.08 -14.55
N LYS A 325 10.54 -23.08 -14.06
CA LYS A 325 10.38 -24.50 -14.44
C LYS A 325 11.40 -25.42 -13.74
N LEU A 326 12.08 -24.97 -12.70
CA LEU A 326 13.21 -25.74 -12.19
C LEU A 326 12.93 -26.60 -10.95
N LEU A 327 11.69 -26.86 -10.57
CA LEU A 327 11.47 -27.56 -9.29
C LEU A 327 10.44 -28.72 -9.29
N MET A 328 10.19 -29.35 -10.45
CA MET A 328 9.53 -30.67 -10.48
C MET A 328 10.20 -31.58 -11.52
N GLN A 329 11.49 -31.78 -11.42
CA GLN A 329 12.13 -32.94 -12.06
C GLN A 329 12.63 -33.88 -10.98
N GLY A 330 11.91 -34.99 -10.83
CA GLY A 330 12.45 -36.20 -10.22
C GLY A 330 13.62 -36.72 -11.07
N PRO A 331 14.42 -37.67 -10.57
CA PRO A 331 15.63 -38.11 -11.22
C PRO A 331 15.34 -38.70 -12.60
N ILE A 332 15.92 -38.09 -13.64
CA ILE A 332 15.91 -38.64 -14.99
C ILE A 332 17.07 -39.61 -15.07
N GLU A 333 16.72 -40.88 -15.24
CA GLU A 333 17.67 -41.94 -15.68
C GLU A 333 18.15 -41.60 -17.10
N GLY A 334 19.46 -41.79 -17.30
CA GLY A 334 20.16 -41.33 -18.47
C GLY A 334 19.85 -42.03 -19.76
N THR A 335 19.92 -41.28 -20.84
CA THR A 335 20.23 -41.81 -22.20
C THR A 335 21.10 -40.78 -22.92
N ALA A 336 22.13 -41.27 -23.59
CA ALA A 336 23.21 -40.56 -24.23
C ALA A 336 22.76 -39.77 -25.48
N PRO A 337 23.46 -38.69 -25.88
CA PRO A 337 23.06 -37.84 -27.00
C PRO A 337 23.59 -38.31 -28.35
N GLU A 338 22.73 -38.24 -29.37
CA GLU A 338 23.10 -38.30 -30.80
C GLU A 338 23.35 -36.89 -31.35
N PRO A 339 24.21 -36.75 -32.39
CA PRO A 339 24.69 -35.44 -32.87
C PRO A 339 23.74 -34.77 -33.88
N THR A 340 23.55 -33.48 -33.70
CA THR A 340 22.75 -32.60 -34.57
C THR A 340 23.55 -32.02 -35.72
N PRO A 341 22.93 -31.81 -36.92
CA PRO A 341 23.49 -31.00 -37.98
C PRO A 341 23.23 -29.44 -37.80
N PRO A 342 23.95 -28.59 -38.48
CA PRO A 342 23.89 -27.14 -38.22
C PRO A 342 22.65 -26.52 -38.84
N VAL A 343 21.99 -25.62 -38.07
CA VAL A 343 20.85 -24.84 -38.54
C VAL A 343 21.19 -23.37 -38.52
N GLU A 344 20.80 -22.76 -39.61
CA GLU A 344 20.92 -21.35 -39.98
C GLU A 344 20.30 -20.38 -38.97
N THR A 345 20.94 -19.25 -38.85
CA THR A 345 20.49 -18.04 -38.14
C THR A 345 19.16 -17.50 -38.69
N ALA A 346 18.09 -17.66 -37.97
CA ALA A 346 16.89 -16.86 -38.11
C ALA A 346 16.65 -16.07 -36.83
N SER A 347 16.79 -14.75 -36.94
CA SER A 347 16.41 -13.78 -35.94
C SER A 347 14.91 -13.85 -35.66
N THR A 348 14.49 -14.47 -34.60
CA THR A 348 13.11 -14.39 -34.12
C THR A 348 13.05 -13.45 -32.91
N LEU A 349 12.46 -12.29 -33.16
CA LEU A 349 11.99 -11.34 -32.19
C LEU A 349 11.10 -12.11 -31.17
N GLY A 350 11.54 -12.13 -29.92
CA GLY A 350 10.73 -12.60 -28.81
C GLY A 350 9.45 -11.76 -28.66
N PRO A 351 8.39 -12.34 -28.11
CA PRO A 351 7.14 -11.62 -27.94
C PRO A 351 7.39 -10.39 -27.07
N ASN A 352 7.31 -9.23 -27.68
CA ASN A 352 7.22 -7.95 -27.01
C ASN A 352 5.95 -7.98 -26.16
N PHE A 353 6.09 -8.19 -24.87
CA PHE A 353 5.07 -7.79 -23.91
C PHE A 353 5.04 -6.26 -23.87
N SER A 354 4.45 -5.66 -24.89
CA SER A 354 3.97 -4.30 -24.81
C SER A 354 2.78 -4.32 -23.86
N VAL A 355 3.05 -4.13 -22.57
CA VAL A 355 1.99 -3.79 -21.60
C VAL A 355 1.43 -2.46 -22.09
N SER A 356 0.35 -2.53 -22.85
CA SER A 356 -0.40 -1.38 -23.31
C SER A 356 -0.72 -0.51 -22.10
N THR A 357 -0.22 0.72 -22.07
CA THR A 357 -0.46 1.70 -21.01
C THR A 357 -1.96 1.97 -20.77
N THR A 358 -2.81 1.62 -21.73
CA THR A 358 -4.27 1.69 -21.66
C THR A 358 -4.89 0.59 -20.81
N SER A 359 -4.30 -0.61 -20.69
CA SER A 359 -4.89 -1.71 -19.92
C SER A 359 -4.70 -1.57 -18.40
N LEU A 360 -3.59 -0.98 -17.95
CA LEU A 360 -3.30 -0.79 -16.53
C LEU A 360 -4.31 0.09 -15.79
N ALA A 361 -4.91 1.04 -16.50
CA ALA A 361 -5.83 1.99 -15.89
C ALA A 361 -7.26 1.46 -15.71
N SER A 362 -7.65 0.34 -16.35
CA SER A 362 -8.94 -0.32 -16.16
C SER A 362 -9.00 -1.19 -14.90
N ASN A 363 -7.84 -1.55 -14.33
CA ASN A 363 -7.70 -2.52 -13.25
C ASN A 363 -7.51 -1.90 -11.87
N PHE A 364 -7.87 -0.62 -11.68
CA PHE A 364 -7.81 0.03 -10.38
C PHE A 364 -9.09 -0.24 -9.59
N ARG A 365 -8.95 -0.82 -8.41
CA ARG A 365 -10.05 -1.09 -7.49
C ARG A 365 -9.80 -0.39 -6.16
N GLU A 366 -10.87 0.01 -5.49
CA GLU A 366 -10.79 0.50 -4.11
C GLU A 366 -10.45 -0.67 -3.17
N ALA A 367 -9.66 -0.40 -2.14
CA ALA A 367 -9.32 -1.39 -1.14
C ALA A 367 -10.45 -1.50 -0.12
N GLU A 368 -11.11 -2.65 -0.06
CA GLU A 368 -12.25 -2.88 0.83
C GLU A 368 -11.89 -2.87 2.33
N PHE A 369 -10.63 -3.19 2.66
CA PHE A 369 -10.17 -3.27 4.06
C PHE A 369 -9.57 -1.96 4.59
N MET A 370 -9.46 -0.92 3.74
CA MET A 370 -8.92 0.37 4.16
C MET A 370 -10.04 1.24 4.73
N VAL A 371 -9.91 1.56 6.00
CA VAL A 371 -10.78 2.55 6.63
C VAL A 371 -10.26 3.93 6.23
N ALA A 372 -11.06 4.68 5.48
CA ALA A 372 -10.76 6.08 5.23
C ALA A 372 -10.69 6.81 6.57
N THR A 373 -9.48 7.21 6.97
CA THR A 373 -9.33 8.03 8.17
C THR A 373 -9.91 9.41 7.88
N ASN A 374 -10.81 9.86 8.72
CA ASN A 374 -11.33 11.21 8.67
C ASN A 374 -10.18 12.21 8.55
N LEU A 375 -10.36 13.21 7.71
CA LEU A 375 -9.43 14.32 7.55
C LEU A 375 -8.94 14.79 8.93
N ASN A 376 -7.64 14.71 9.15
CA ASN A 376 -7.05 15.18 10.38
C ASN A 376 -7.37 16.69 10.54
N LYS A 377 -7.52 17.12 11.79
CA LYS A 377 -7.84 18.50 12.16
C LYS A 377 -6.95 19.56 11.48
N THR A 378 -5.75 19.20 11.08
CA THR A 378 -4.80 20.05 10.33
C THR A 378 -5.26 20.46 8.94
N ASN A 379 -6.08 19.66 8.27
CA ASN A 379 -6.61 19.99 6.94
C ASN A 379 -7.93 20.75 6.99
N LYS A 380 -8.55 20.91 8.18
CA LYS A 380 -9.80 21.66 8.34
C LYS A 380 -9.66 23.16 8.05
N HIS A 381 -8.45 23.71 8.08
CA HIS A 381 -8.22 25.12 7.77
C HIS A 381 -8.41 25.47 6.29
N TYR A 382 -8.38 24.48 5.40
CA TYR A 382 -8.44 24.66 3.95
C TYR A 382 -9.76 24.20 3.32
N LEU A 383 -10.66 23.60 4.10
CA LEU A 383 -11.91 23.08 3.58
C LEU A 383 -13.09 23.84 4.16
N SER A 384 -13.74 24.63 3.33
CA SER A 384 -15.02 25.30 3.66
C SER A 384 -16.13 24.26 3.81
N GLY A 385 -16.15 23.53 4.93
CA GLY A 385 -17.31 22.73 5.35
C GLY A 385 -17.53 21.37 4.69
N GLU A 386 -16.87 21.03 3.60
CA GLU A 386 -17.00 19.71 2.98
C GLU A 386 -15.98 18.72 3.54
N GLN A 387 -16.46 17.58 3.99
CA GLN A 387 -15.63 16.46 4.43
C GLN A 387 -15.21 15.67 3.20
N LEU A 388 -13.93 15.82 2.78
CA LEU A 388 -13.36 14.97 1.73
C LEU A 388 -13.05 13.59 2.27
N ASP A 389 -13.66 12.58 1.67
CA ASP A 389 -13.40 11.18 1.94
C ASP A 389 -12.25 10.70 1.04
N PHE A 390 -11.05 10.54 1.63
CA PHE A 390 -9.89 10.05 0.89
C PHE A 390 -9.92 8.53 0.83
N ARG A 391 -10.23 7.99 -0.37
CA ARG A 391 -10.25 6.56 -0.65
C ARG A 391 -9.13 6.21 -1.61
N PRO A 392 -8.03 5.57 -1.14
CA PRO A 392 -6.96 5.16 -2.02
C PRO A 392 -7.43 4.04 -2.94
N ARG A 393 -6.98 4.10 -4.20
CA ARG A 393 -7.20 3.06 -5.21
C ARG A 393 -5.87 2.39 -5.50
N TYR A 394 -5.88 1.06 -5.65
CA TYR A 394 -4.68 0.30 -5.92
C TYR A 394 -4.81 -0.45 -7.24
N VAL A 395 -3.66 -0.70 -7.87
CA VAL A 395 -3.59 -1.52 -9.08
C VAL A 395 -4.00 -2.94 -8.73
N TYR A 396 -4.77 -3.57 -9.60
CA TYR A 396 -5.12 -4.98 -9.53
C TYR A 396 -4.93 -5.60 -10.91
N TYR A 397 -4.19 -6.71 -10.98
CA TYR A 397 -3.93 -7.43 -12.22
C TYR A 397 -4.85 -8.64 -12.30
N GLU A 398 -5.69 -8.70 -13.33
CA GLU A 398 -6.45 -9.91 -13.64
C GLU A 398 -5.50 -10.90 -14.28
N MET A 399 -5.28 -12.03 -13.61
CA MET A 399 -4.50 -13.13 -14.18
C MET A 399 -5.45 -13.97 -15.06
N ASP A 400 -5.10 -14.19 -16.32
CA ASP A 400 -5.82 -15.10 -17.19
C ASP A 400 -5.82 -16.50 -16.55
N GLN A 401 -7.01 -17.05 -16.30
CA GLN A 401 -7.18 -18.36 -15.66
C GLN A 401 -6.71 -19.54 -16.55
N THR A 402 -6.36 -19.30 -17.80
CA THR A 402 -5.89 -20.30 -18.75
C THR A 402 -4.63 -21.05 -18.34
N GLN A 403 -3.85 -20.54 -17.37
CA GLN A 403 -2.66 -21.27 -16.88
C GLN A 403 -2.93 -22.18 -15.66
N SER A 404 -4.13 -22.18 -15.09
CA SER A 404 -4.47 -23.00 -13.92
C SER A 404 -5.04 -24.38 -14.28
N GLU A 405 -5.42 -24.64 -15.51
CA GLU A 405 -5.98 -25.92 -15.93
C GLU A 405 -4.92 -26.95 -16.37
N GLU A 406 -3.73 -26.52 -16.80
CA GLU A 406 -2.65 -27.45 -17.14
C GLU A 406 -2.02 -28.18 -15.91
N VAL A 407 -2.25 -27.70 -14.70
CA VAL A 407 -1.73 -28.34 -13.46
C VAL A 407 -2.69 -29.40 -12.91
N LYS A 408 -3.94 -29.50 -13.41
CA LYS A 408 -4.92 -30.47 -12.95
C LYS A 408 -5.02 -31.76 -13.80
N SER A 409 -4.25 -31.83 -14.87
CA SER A 409 -4.33 -33.00 -15.81
C SER A 409 -3.05 -33.83 -15.94
N HIS A 410 -2.20 -33.87 -14.89
CA HIS A 410 -1.11 -34.85 -14.81
C HIS A 410 -0.95 -35.35 -13.39
#